data_e2a7b023138d840eb6c546a8d1615ddc
#
_entry.id   e2a7b023138d840eb6c546a8d1615ddc
#
_cell.length_a   1.000
_cell.length_b   1.000
_cell.length_c   1.000
_cell.angle_alpha   90.00
_cell.angle_beta   90.00
_cell.angle_gamma   90.00
#
_symmetry.space_group_name_H-M   'P 1'
#
loop_
_entity.id
_entity.type
_entity.pdbx_description
1 polymer ?
#
loop_
_entity_poly.entity_id
_entity_poly.type
_entity_poly.pdbx_seq_one_letter_code
_entity_poly.pdbx_strand_id
1 'polypeptide(L)'
;MKILVTGAFNCINEQLKAIESLGNQVIFMQNESDVLPCDYTWIEGVICNGLFLYHDIKKFTNLKFIQLTSAGFDRVPMDEVERLGIKIFNARGVYSIPMAEFALTGVLSLYKGFKFFCENQAQKSWVKNRNLIELFNQTVCVVGAGNVGTECAKRFKAMGCKVIGVDLYPRVDEDFEIIYPLDKLDFALSNADVVVLTLPLTEQTRGLFNKHRFAVMKDGGVFVNISRGAVVDEVALSSALSSGKLYGACLDVFDKEPLGSDSPLWDYQNVIITPHNSFVGNNNNERLFKLILENLKGI
;
A
#
# COMPACT_ATOMS: atom_id res chain seq x y z
N MET A 1 -27.10 -10.18 -12.34
CA MET A 1 -27.27 -9.79 -10.91
C MET A 1 -27.76 -8.36 -10.79
N LYS A 2 -28.32 -8.02 -9.62
CA LYS A 2 -28.67 -6.64 -9.22
C LYS A 2 -27.51 -6.05 -8.41
N ILE A 3 -26.80 -5.09 -8.99
CA ILE A 3 -25.51 -4.60 -8.45
C ILE A 3 -25.64 -3.14 -8.03
N LEU A 4 -25.26 -2.85 -6.79
CA LEU A 4 -25.02 -1.50 -6.32
C LEU A 4 -23.56 -1.13 -6.57
N VAL A 5 -23.32 -0.05 -7.31
CA VAL A 5 -21.99 0.53 -7.53
C VAL A 5 -21.90 1.82 -6.76
N THR A 6 -20.84 1.99 -5.96
CA THR A 6 -20.64 3.22 -5.19
C THR A 6 -19.60 4.13 -5.85
N GLY A 7 -19.59 5.41 -5.49
CA GLY A 7 -18.61 6.39 -5.96
C GLY A 7 -17.16 6.08 -5.55
N ALA A 8 -16.96 5.08 -4.69
CA ALA A 8 -15.63 4.54 -4.39
C ALA A 8 -14.95 3.92 -5.64
N PHE A 9 -15.74 3.43 -6.58
CA PHE A 9 -15.30 3.18 -7.96
C PHE A 9 -15.62 4.43 -8.79
N ASN A 10 -14.66 5.29 -8.99
CA ASN A 10 -14.82 6.52 -9.79
C ASN A 10 -15.03 6.15 -11.26
N CYS A 11 -16.21 5.59 -11.56
CA CYS A 11 -16.57 5.06 -12.88
C CYS A 11 -17.19 6.12 -13.78
N ILE A 12 -16.98 5.94 -15.07
CA ILE A 12 -17.68 6.68 -16.12
C ILE A 12 -18.90 5.88 -16.63
N ASN A 13 -19.81 6.56 -17.34
CA ASN A 13 -21.04 5.95 -17.85
C ASN A 13 -20.79 4.72 -18.75
N GLU A 14 -19.71 4.75 -19.54
CA GLU A 14 -19.33 3.64 -20.41
C GLU A 14 -18.96 2.39 -19.61
N GLN A 15 -18.33 2.54 -18.46
CA GLN A 15 -17.95 1.44 -17.57
C GLN A 15 -19.20 0.83 -16.89
N LEU A 16 -20.17 1.66 -16.47
CA LEU A 16 -21.45 1.17 -15.94
C LEU A 16 -22.21 0.37 -17.00
N LYS A 17 -22.33 0.91 -18.22
CA LYS A 17 -22.95 0.20 -19.37
C LYS A 17 -22.25 -1.12 -19.68
N ALA A 18 -20.94 -1.19 -19.56
CA ALA A 18 -20.19 -2.44 -19.76
C ALA A 18 -20.52 -3.47 -18.68
N ILE A 19 -20.73 -3.07 -17.41
CA ILE A 19 -21.21 -3.97 -16.36
C ILE A 19 -22.63 -4.44 -16.65
N GLU A 20 -23.53 -3.57 -17.15
CA GLU A 20 -24.88 -3.90 -17.55
C GLU A 20 -24.92 -4.88 -18.74
N SER A 21 -24.00 -4.74 -19.70
CA SER A 21 -23.91 -5.61 -20.87
C SER A 21 -23.57 -7.06 -20.53
N LEU A 22 -23.07 -7.32 -19.33
CA LEU A 22 -22.89 -8.67 -18.78
C LEU A 22 -24.21 -9.28 -18.23
N GLY A 23 -25.37 -8.64 -18.47
CA GLY A 23 -26.67 -9.10 -17.98
C GLY A 23 -27.00 -8.63 -16.55
N ASN A 24 -26.30 -7.61 -16.06
CA ASN A 24 -26.55 -7.06 -14.73
C ASN A 24 -27.52 -5.86 -14.79
N GLN A 25 -28.26 -5.63 -13.70
CA GLN A 25 -28.97 -4.38 -13.43
C GLN A 25 -28.14 -3.56 -12.47
N VAL A 26 -27.80 -2.32 -12.82
CA VAL A 26 -26.90 -1.48 -12.04
C VAL A 26 -27.64 -0.28 -11.45
N ILE A 27 -27.44 -0.04 -10.16
CA ILE A 27 -27.79 1.21 -9.48
C ILE A 27 -26.50 1.85 -8.99
N PHE A 28 -26.34 3.15 -9.23
CA PHE A 28 -25.20 3.93 -8.76
C PHE A 28 -25.56 4.79 -7.55
N MET A 29 -24.66 4.84 -6.55
CA MET A 29 -24.75 5.68 -5.37
C MET A 29 -23.42 6.40 -5.14
N GLN A 30 -23.44 7.75 -5.06
CA GLN A 30 -22.22 8.52 -4.98
C GLN A 30 -21.47 8.32 -3.64
N ASN A 31 -22.15 8.49 -2.51
CA ASN A 31 -21.51 8.40 -1.20
C ASN A 31 -22.02 7.17 -0.45
N GLU A 32 -21.10 6.40 0.09
CA GLU A 32 -21.41 5.15 0.81
C GLU A 32 -22.13 5.39 2.15
N SER A 33 -22.07 6.61 2.69
CA SER A 33 -22.79 7.02 3.91
C SER A 33 -24.23 7.45 3.68
N ASP A 34 -24.66 7.64 2.41
CA ASP A 34 -26.00 8.09 2.09
C ASP A 34 -27.03 6.97 2.28
N VAL A 35 -28.31 7.31 2.34
CA VAL A 35 -29.39 6.33 2.33
C VAL A 35 -29.36 5.58 1.00
N LEU A 36 -29.53 4.24 1.06
CA LEU A 36 -29.51 3.44 -0.16
C LEU A 36 -30.61 3.86 -1.14
N PRO A 37 -30.31 3.93 -2.45
CA PRO A 37 -31.28 4.31 -3.47
C PRO A 37 -32.28 3.18 -3.81
N CYS A 38 -32.17 2.04 -3.14
CA CYS A 38 -33.05 0.88 -3.32
C CYS A 38 -33.17 0.10 -2.00
N ASP A 39 -34.08 -0.87 -1.96
CA ASP A 39 -34.22 -1.77 -0.83
C ASP A 39 -32.98 -2.67 -0.68
N TYR A 40 -32.57 -2.96 0.56
CA TYR A 40 -31.46 -3.87 0.86
C TYR A 40 -31.61 -5.23 0.21
N THR A 41 -32.85 -5.74 0.13
CA THR A 41 -33.18 -7.04 -0.45
C THR A 41 -33.09 -7.06 -1.98
N TRP A 42 -33.04 -5.88 -2.63
CA TRP A 42 -32.83 -5.79 -4.07
C TRP A 42 -31.39 -6.14 -4.45
N ILE A 43 -30.42 -5.88 -3.54
CA ILE A 43 -28.98 -5.93 -3.83
C ILE A 43 -28.46 -7.37 -3.75
N GLU A 44 -27.95 -7.87 -4.87
CA GLU A 44 -27.28 -9.18 -4.98
C GLU A 44 -25.74 -9.05 -5.05
N GLY A 45 -25.25 -7.89 -5.47
CA GLY A 45 -23.82 -7.61 -5.55
C GLY A 45 -23.50 -6.14 -5.21
N VAL A 46 -22.32 -5.88 -4.68
CA VAL A 46 -21.84 -4.51 -4.42
C VAL A 46 -20.43 -4.31 -4.94
N ILE A 47 -20.19 -3.13 -5.53
CA ILE A 47 -18.85 -2.62 -5.85
C ILE A 47 -18.64 -1.40 -4.96
N CYS A 48 -17.80 -1.52 -3.92
CA CYS A 48 -17.71 -0.55 -2.83
C CYS A 48 -16.31 -0.53 -2.18
N ASN A 49 -16.10 0.39 -1.23
CA ASN A 49 -14.92 0.43 -0.38
C ASN A 49 -15.26 0.29 1.12
N GLY A 50 -16.06 1.22 1.63
CA GLY A 50 -16.41 1.32 3.05
C GLY A 50 -17.91 1.25 3.31
N LEU A 51 -18.71 0.71 2.40
CA LEU A 51 -20.16 0.64 2.49
C LEU A 51 -20.64 0.06 3.82
N PHE A 52 -19.95 -0.99 4.31
CA PHE A 52 -20.33 -1.70 5.53
C PHE A 52 -19.92 -0.99 6.83
N LEU A 53 -19.25 0.16 6.76
CA LEU A 53 -19.07 1.06 7.91
C LEU A 53 -20.35 1.83 8.25
N TYR A 54 -21.25 1.98 7.28
CA TYR A 54 -22.47 2.77 7.38
C TYR A 54 -23.74 1.91 7.31
N HIS A 55 -23.65 0.75 6.66
CA HIS A 55 -24.79 -0.15 6.41
C HIS A 55 -24.52 -1.53 6.98
N ASP A 56 -25.41 -2.01 7.84
CA ASP A 56 -25.31 -3.35 8.41
C ASP A 56 -25.47 -4.41 7.31
N ILE A 57 -24.42 -5.20 7.11
CA ILE A 57 -24.36 -6.27 6.10
C ILE A 57 -25.51 -7.28 6.25
N LYS A 58 -26.02 -7.50 7.46
CA LYS A 58 -27.12 -8.44 7.76
C LYS A 58 -28.44 -8.04 7.09
N LYS A 59 -28.61 -6.79 6.72
CA LYS A 59 -29.79 -6.29 6.01
C LYS A 59 -29.80 -6.71 4.53
N PHE A 60 -28.65 -7.02 3.95
CA PHE A 60 -28.50 -7.39 2.54
C PHE A 60 -28.77 -8.90 2.36
N THR A 61 -30.02 -9.33 2.53
CA THR A 61 -30.41 -10.74 2.61
C THR A 61 -30.17 -11.51 1.31
N ASN A 62 -30.02 -10.83 0.16
CA ASN A 62 -29.76 -11.43 -1.14
C ASN A 62 -28.33 -11.23 -1.64
N LEU A 63 -27.44 -10.67 -0.81
CA LEU A 63 -26.05 -10.36 -1.20
C LEU A 63 -25.23 -11.64 -1.40
N LYS A 64 -24.63 -11.80 -2.57
CA LYS A 64 -23.83 -12.95 -2.99
C LYS A 64 -22.40 -12.57 -3.37
N PHE A 65 -22.20 -11.28 -3.71
CA PHE A 65 -20.95 -10.78 -4.29
C PHE A 65 -20.56 -9.43 -3.72
N ILE A 66 -19.29 -9.32 -3.32
CA ILE A 66 -18.66 -8.07 -2.92
C ILE A 66 -17.38 -7.89 -3.73
N GLN A 67 -17.27 -6.78 -4.45
CA GLN A 67 -16.03 -6.31 -5.03
C GLN A 67 -15.58 -5.05 -4.30
N LEU A 68 -14.47 -5.14 -3.59
CA LEU A 68 -13.85 -3.98 -2.96
C LEU A 68 -13.00 -3.22 -3.97
N THR A 69 -13.03 -1.90 -3.87
CA THR A 69 -12.13 -1.00 -4.61
C THR A 69 -10.79 -0.80 -3.89
N SER A 70 -10.63 -1.34 -2.67
CA SER A 70 -9.39 -1.40 -1.89
C SER A 70 -8.72 -2.77 -1.95
N ALA A 71 -7.43 -2.83 -1.63
CA ALA A 71 -6.70 -4.08 -1.48
C ALA A 71 -6.86 -4.72 -0.09
N GLY A 72 -7.14 -3.91 0.96
CA GLY A 72 -7.39 -4.39 2.32
C GLY A 72 -8.86 -4.75 2.54
N PHE A 73 -9.11 -5.56 3.58
CA PHE A 73 -10.45 -5.95 4.04
C PHE A 73 -10.86 -5.23 5.34
N ASP A 74 -10.07 -4.27 5.80
CA ASP A 74 -10.19 -3.62 7.11
C ASP A 74 -11.56 -2.97 7.38
N ARG A 75 -12.34 -2.70 6.31
CA ARG A 75 -13.66 -2.03 6.37
C ARG A 75 -14.83 -2.98 6.16
N VAL A 76 -14.58 -4.28 6.18
CA VAL A 76 -15.59 -5.31 5.91
C VAL A 76 -15.72 -6.23 7.11
N PRO A 77 -16.93 -6.55 7.58
CA PRO A 77 -17.16 -7.52 8.64
C PRO A 77 -16.95 -8.95 8.12
N MET A 78 -15.69 -9.39 8.04
CA MET A 78 -15.29 -10.65 7.41
C MET A 78 -15.98 -11.87 8.02
N ASP A 79 -16.18 -11.90 9.35
CA ASP A 79 -16.90 -12.98 10.06
C ASP A 79 -18.32 -13.17 9.49
N GLU A 80 -18.99 -12.05 9.18
CA GLU A 80 -20.35 -12.11 8.60
C GLU A 80 -20.31 -12.51 7.13
N VAL A 81 -19.30 -12.06 6.38
CA VAL A 81 -19.09 -12.47 4.97
C VAL A 81 -18.92 -13.98 4.87
N GLU A 82 -18.08 -14.56 5.73
CA GLU A 82 -17.86 -16.01 5.80
C GLU A 82 -19.12 -16.76 6.24
N ARG A 83 -19.80 -16.29 7.31
CA ARG A 83 -21.02 -16.89 7.83
C ARG A 83 -22.15 -16.93 6.78
N LEU A 84 -22.24 -15.86 5.96
CA LEU A 84 -23.26 -15.74 4.90
C LEU A 84 -22.86 -16.39 3.58
N GLY A 85 -21.64 -16.89 3.46
CA GLY A 85 -21.13 -17.51 2.23
C GLY A 85 -21.01 -16.55 1.04
N ILE A 86 -20.78 -15.25 1.33
CA ILE A 86 -20.69 -14.22 0.30
C ILE A 86 -19.31 -14.29 -0.38
N LYS A 87 -19.28 -14.32 -1.71
CA LYS A 87 -18.02 -14.23 -2.46
C LYS A 87 -17.49 -12.80 -2.37
N ILE A 88 -16.27 -12.63 -1.86
CA ILE A 88 -15.62 -11.33 -1.77
C ILE A 88 -14.33 -11.28 -2.58
N PHE A 89 -14.15 -10.21 -3.32
CA PHE A 89 -12.96 -9.87 -4.09
C PHE A 89 -12.48 -8.49 -3.69
N ASN A 90 -11.16 -8.29 -3.75
CA ASN A 90 -10.54 -7.00 -3.49
C ASN A 90 -9.77 -6.49 -4.72
N ALA A 91 -9.21 -5.29 -4.63
CA ALA A 91 -8.45 -4.66 -5.70
C ALA A 91 -6.95 -5.06 -5.68
N ARG A 92 -6.64 -6.30 -5.32
CA ARG A 92 -5.25 -6.80 -5.29
C ARG A 92 -4.60 -6.63 -6.66
N GLY A 93 -3.39 -6.05 -6.68
CA GLY A 93 -2.62 -5.80 -7.91
C GLY A 93 -2.91 -4.47 -8.59
N VAL A 94 -4.07 -3.86 -8.38
CA VAL A 94 -4.47 -2.60 -9.03
C VAL A 94 -3.51 -1.45 -8.72
N TYR A 95 -3.08 -1.36 -7.47
CA TYR A 95 -2.28 -0.26 -6.94
C TYR A 95 -0.78 -0.55 -6.85
N SER A 96 -0.35 -1.75 -7.25
CA SER A 96 1.04 -2.21 -7.05
C SER A 96 2.05 -1.36 -7.80
N ILE A 97 1.71 -0.95 -9.03
CA ILE A 97 2.58 -0.14 -9.88
C ILE A 97 2.87 1.23 -9.27
N PRO A 98 1.86 2.09 -8.99
CA PRO A 98 2.14 3.40 -8.41
C PRO A 98 2.82 3.32 -7.04
N MET A 99 2.45 2.36 -6.19
CA MET A 99 3.10 2.16 -4.89
C MET A 99 4.60 1.83 -5.04
N ALA A 100 4.95 0.98 -5.99
CA ALA A 100 6.36 0.63 -6.24
C ALA A 100 7.16 1.80 -6.82
N GLU A 101 6.55 2.60 -7.72
CA GLU A 101 7.13 3.84 -8.22
C GLU A 101 7.34 4.86 -7.11
N PHE A 102 6.40 4.92 -6.17
CA PHE A 102 6.48 5.79 -5.02
C PHE A 102 7.63 5.40 -4.08
N ALA A 103 7.79 4.10 -3.78
CA ALA A 103 8.90 3.60 -2.97
C ALA A 103 10.27 3.93 -3.61
N LEU A 104 10.42 3.68 -4.90
CA LEU A 104 11.64 4.03 -5.63
C LEU A 104 11.92 5.54 -5.61
N THR A 105 10.88 6.36 -5.83
CA THR A 105 10.97 7.82 -5.79
C THR A 105 11.42 8.29 -4.41
N GLY A 106 10.88 7.73 -3.33
CA GLY A 106 11.28 8.05 -1.96
C GLY A 106 12.76 7.79 -1.70
N VAL A 107 13.25 6.60 -2.08
CA VAL A 107 14.67 6.24 -1.93
C VAL A 107 15.57 7.16 -2.75
N LEU A 108 15.23 7.39 -4.02
CA LEU A 108 16.00 8.30 -4.88
C LEU A 108 15.99 9.73 -4.36
N SER A 109 14.87 10.22 -3.84
CA SER A 109 14.75 11.55 -3.26
C SER A 109 15.66 11.73 -2.05
N LEU A 110 15.77 10.72 -1.18
CA LEU A 110 16.71 10.71 -0.06
C LEU A 110 18.15 10.67 -0.53
N TYR A 111 18.52 9.72 -1.39
CA TYR A 111 19.89 9.53 -1.86
C TYR A 111 20.41 10.72 -2.70
N LYS A 112 19.53 11.37 -3.46
CA LYS A 112 19.87 12.54 -4.28
C LYS A 112 19.62 13.88 -3.56
N GLY A 113 19.18 13.85 -2.29
CA GLY A 113 19.01 15.06 -1.48
C GLY A 113 17.97 16.04 -2.04
N PHE A 114 16.85 15.53 -2.59
CA PHE A 114 15.88 16.41 -3.26
C PHE A 114 15.29 17.46 -2.32
N LYS A 115 15.02 17.12 -1.05
CA LYS A 115 14.52 18.09 -0.06
C LYS A 115 15.46 19.27 0.09
N PHE A 116 16.77 19.02 0.24
CA PHE A 116 17.80 20.05 0.29
C PHE A 116 17.79 20.95 -0.96
N PHE A 117 17.68 20.37 -2.16
CA PHE A 117 17.65 21.19 -3.39
C PHE A 117 16.34 21.97 -3.54
N CYS A 118 15.20 21.44 -3.11
CA CYS A 118 13.92 22.17 -3.09
C CYS A 118 13.98 23.38 -2.14
N GLU A 119 14.55 23.20 -0.95
CA GLU A 119 14.75 24.28 0.01
C GLU A 119 15.69 25.37 -0.53
N ASN A 120 16.82 24.99 -1.13
CA ASN A 120 17.73 25.93 -1.78
C ASN A 120 17.06 26.67 -2.95
N GLN A 121 16.26 25.97 -3.75
CA GLN A 121 15.50 26.61 -4.84
C GLN A 121 14.52 27.65 -4.30
N ALA A 122 13.77 27.32 -3.23
CA ALA A 122 12.84 28.26 -2.59
C ALA A 122 13.55 29.52 -2.05
N GLN A 123 14.78 29.34 -1.56
CA GLN A 123 15.64 30.43 -1.05
C GLN A 123 16.46 31.13 -2.15
N LYS A 124 16.36 30.73 -3.43
CA LYS A 124 17.18 31.21 -4.56
C LYS A 124 18.68 31.02 -4.30
N SER A 125 19.05 29.96 -3.60
CA SER A 125 20.41 29.65 -3.19
C SER A 125 21.03 28.60 -4.13
N TRP A 126 22.27 28.88 -4.65
CA TRP A 126 22.98 27.98 -5.57
C TRP A 126 24.05 27.20 -4.82
N VAL A 127 23.64 26.19 -4.03
CA VAL A 127 24.52 25.37 -3.19
C VAL A 127 24.62 23.96 -3.71
N LYS A 128 25.85 23.44 -3.84
CA LYS A 128 26.10 22.04 -4.24
C LYS A 128 26.07 21.12 -3.02
N ASN A 129 25.46 19.97 -3.15
CA ASN A 129 25.64 18.84 -2.23
C ASN A 129 26.58 17.82 -2.89
N ARG A 130 27.69 17.50 -2.22
CA ARG A 130 28.69 16.54 -2.74
C ARG A 130 28.61 15.16 -2.10
N ASN A 131 27.67 14.97 -1.15
CA ASN A 131 27.51 13.74 -0.37
C ASN A 131 26.26 12.95 -0.84
N LEU A 132 26.07 12.87 -2.17
CA LEU A 132 24.97 12.13 -2.75
C LEU A 132 25.34 10.65 -2.90
N ILE A 133 24.38 9.79 -2.65
CA ILE A 133 24.52 8.34 -2.70
C ILE A 133 24.02 7.82 -4.06
N GLU A 134 24.67 6.80 -4.61
CA GLU A 134 24.17 6.05 -5.77
C GLU A 134 23.33 4.85 -5.33
N LEU A 135 22.23 4.63 -6.01
CA LEU A 135 21.36 3.46 -5.77
C LEU A 135 21.93 2.19 -6.41
N PHE A 136 22.74 2.34 -7.45
CA PHE A 136 23.37 1.22 -8.15
C PHE A 136 24.22 0.35 -7.21
N ASN A 137 24.12 -0.96 -7.33
CA ASN A 137 24.78 -1.97 -6.48
C ASN A 137 24.33 -2.01 -5.01
N GLN A 138 23.34 -1.22 -4.60
CA GLN A 138 22.77 -1.33 -3.25
C GLN A 138 21.93 -2.61 -3.11
N THR A 139 21.87 -3.15 -1.91
CA THR A 139 20.99 -4.27 -1.59
C THR A 139 19.67 -3.74 -1.05
N VAL A 140 18.57 -4.10 -1.69
CA VAL A 140 17.20 -3.74 -1.27
C VAL A 140 16.50 -4.96 -0.71
N CYS A 141 16.05 -4.87 0.53
CA CYS A 141 15.20 -5.89 1.17
C CYS A 141 13.73 -5.46 1.07
N VAL A 142 12.93 -6.23 0.34
CA VAL A 142 11.49 -6.05 0.27
C VAL A 142 10.82 -7.00 1.26
N VAL A 143 10.20 -6.45 2.30
CA VAL A 143 9.51 -7.22 3.33
C VAL A 143 8.03 -7.32 2.97
N GLY A 144 7.62 -8.50 2.50
CA GLY A 144 6.35 -8.78 1.85
C GLY A 144 6.53 -8.92 0.34
N ALA A 145 6.83 -10.12 -0.18
CA ALA A 145 7.02 -10.37 -1.61
C ALA A 145 5.70 -10.64 -2.35
N GLY A 146 4.62 -9.96 -1.97
CA GLY A 146 3.32 -9.98 -2.68
C GLY A 146 3.34 -9.13 -3.95
N ASN A 147 2.16 -8.76 -4.47
CA ASN A 147 2.04 -8.01 -5.72
C ASN A 147 2.80 -6.67 -5.68
N VAL A 148 2.69 -5.90 -4.59
CA VAL A 148 3.41 -4.63 -4.43
C VAL A 148 4.91 -4.88 -4.30
N GLY A 149 5.30 -5.88 -3.49
CA GLY A 149 6.71 -6.22 -3.30
C GLY A 149 7.40 -6.67 -4.59
N THR A 150 6.75 -7.47 -5.43
CA THR A 150 7.27 -7.88 -6.74
C THR A 150 7.42 -6.68 -7.68
N GLU A 151 6.45 -5.75 -7.71
CA GLU A 151 6.58 -4.52 -8.50
C GLU A 151 7.69 -3.60 -7.98
N CYS A 152 7.94 -3.56 -6.66
CA CYS A 152 9.12 -2.90 -6.11
C CYS A 152 10.41 -3.58 -6.57
N ALA A 153 10.48 -4.91 -6.46
CA ALA A 153 11.66 -5.69 -6.85
C ALA A 153 12.04 -5.46 -8.32
N LYS A 154 11.07 -5.50 -9.25
CA LYS A 154 11.29 -5.20 -10.68
C LYS A 154 11.97 -3.85 -10.89
N ARG A 155 11.50 -2.81 -10.22
CA ARG A 155 12.01 -1.44 -10.39
C ARG A 155 13.38 -1.27 -9.79
N PHE A 156 13.61 -1.77 -8.57
CA PHE A 156 14.92 -1.70 -7.95
C PHE A 156 15.96 -2.54 -8.70
N LYS A 157 15.59 -3.73 -9.20
CA LYS A 157 16.44 -4.55 -10.06
C LYS A 157 16.82 -3.82 -11.36
N ALA A 158 15.84 -3.15 -12.00
CA ALA A 158 16.08 -2.35 -13.19
C ALA A 158 17.04 -1.16 -12.94
N MET A 159 17.13 -0.68 -11.69
CA MET A 159 18.10 0.34 -11.26
C MET A 159 19.48 -0.26 -10.91
N GLY A 160 19.69 -1.54 -11.12
CA GLY A 160 20.96 -2.23 -10.84
C GLY A 160 21.17 -2.60 -9.38
N CYS A 161 20.10 -2.66 -8.59
CA CYS A 161 20.15 -3.15 -7.20
C CYS A 161 20.16 -4.68 -7.14
N LYS A 162 20.73 -5.21 -6.06
CA LYS A 162 20.47 -6.57 -5.59
C LYS A 162 19.18 -6.57 -4.78
N VAL A 163 18.21 -7.39 -5.15
CA VAL A 163 16.92 -7.41 -4.45
C VAL A 163 16.73 -8.73 -3.75
N ILE A 164 16.55 -8.67 -2.44
CA ILE A 164 16.18 -9.81 -1.60
C ILE A 164 14.76 -9.59 -1.06
N GLY A 165 14.02 -10.66 -0.88
CA GLY A 165 12.67 -10.62 -0.31
C GLY A 165 12.61 -11.28 1.06
N VAL A 166 11.58 -10.95 1.84
CA VAL A 166 11.15 -11.72 3.01
C VAL A 166 9.64 -11.91 2.93
N ASP A 167 9.15 -13.15 3.02
CA ASP A 167 7.72 -13.45 2.96
C ASP A 167 7.38 -14.66 3.84
N LEU A 168 6.10 -14.80 4.21
CA LEU A 168 5.59 -16.00 4.87
C LEU A 168 5.65 -17.24 3.96
N TYR A 169 5.55 -17.02 2.65
CA TYR A 169 5.53 -18.06 1.62
C TYR A 169 6.69 -17.85 0.64
N PRO A 170 7.93 -18.22 1.02
CA PRO A 170 9.09 -18.10 0.14
C PRO A 170 8.87 -18.86 -1.18
N ARG A 171 9.29 -18.25 -2.27
CA ARG A 171 9.23 -18.85 -3.60
C ARG A 171 10.41 -18.42 -4.45
N VAL A 172 10.65 -19.13 -5.53
CA VAL A 172 11.54 -18.67 -6.60
C VAL A 172 10.80 -17.61 -7.42
N ASP A 173 11.43 -16.48 -7.64
CA ASP A 173 10.85 -15.36 -8.37
C ASP A 173 11.99 -14.64 -9.12
N GLU A 174 11.81 -14.36 -10.40
CA GLU A 174 12.88 -13.81 -11.25
C GLU A 174 13.33 -12.39 -10.89
N ASP A 175 12.49 -11.65 -10.14
CA ASP A 175 12.77 -10.28 -9.73
C ASP A 175 13.55 -10.21 -8.40
N PHE A 176 13.70 -11.33 -7.70
CA PHE A 176 14.46 -11.44 -6.45
C PHE A 176 15.66 -12.37 -6.63
N GLU A 177 16.79 -12.05 -6.00
CA GLU A 177 17.90 -13.01 -5.87
C GLU A 177 17.48 -14.21 -4.99
N ILE A 178 16.75 -13.89 -3.90
CA ILE A 178 16.18 -14.86 -2.98
C ILE A 178 15.04 -14.24 -2.19
N ILE A 179 14.02 -15.04 -1.87
CA ILE A 179 12.99 -14.69 -0.90
C ILE A 179 13.18 -15.56 0.34
N TYR A 180 13.55 -14.93 1.44
CA TYR A 180 13.75 -15.60 2.73
C TYR A 180 12.42 -15.81 3.46
N PRO A 181 12.29 -16.84 4.28
CA PRO A 181 11.19 -16.97 5.23
C PRO A 181 11.31 -15.93 6.36
N LEU A 182 10.20 -15.70 7.07
CA LEU A 182 10.09 -14.63 8.07
C LEU A 182 11.08 -14.80 9.24
N ASP A 183 11.45 -16.02 9.60
CA ASP A 183 12.45 -16.32 10.65
C ASP A 183 13.87 -15.85 10.26
N LYS A 184 14.11 -15.55 8.99
CA LYS A 184 15.36 -14.97 8.47
C LYS A 184 15.29 -13.45 8.28
N LEU A 185 14.24 -12.78 8.78
CA LEU A 185 14.08 -11.35 8.63
C LEU A 185 15.30 -10.56 9.14
N ASP A 186 15.82 -10.89 10.33
CA ASP A 186 16.99 -10.19 10.89
C ASP A 186 18.23 -10.34 10.02
N PHE A 187 18.45 -11.54 9.48
CA PHE A 187 19.53 -11.77 8.52
C PHE A 187 19.35 -10.93 7.25
N ALA A 188 18.15 -10.86 6.69
CA ALA A 188 17.88 -10.05 5.51
C ALA A 188 18.10 -8.56 5.79
N LEU A 189 17.61 -8.05 6.95
CA LEU A 189 17.77 -6.65 7.36
C LEU A 189 19.23 -6.25 7.55
N SER A 190 20.07 -7.14 8.15
CA SER A 190 21.50 -6.85 8.38
C SER A 190 22.32 -6.80 7.08
N ASN A 191 21.78 -7.29 5.97
CA ASN A 191 22.43 -7.28 4.66
C ASN A 191 21.88 -6.21 3.70
N ALA A 192 20.83 -5.47 4.11
CA ALA A 192 20.14 -4.51 3.26
C ALA A 192 20.57 -3.06 3.50
N ASP A 193 20.79 -2.30 2.42
CA ASP A 193 21.05 -0.87 2.45
C ASP A 193 19.71 -0.09 2.43
N VAL A 194 18.68 -0.69 1.83
CA VAL A 194 17.32 -0.16 1.76
C VAL A 194 16.33 -1.24 2.19
N VAL A 195 15.38 -0.89 3.06
CA VAL A 195 14.30 -1.77 3.49
C VAL A 195 12.96 -1.16 3.07
N VAL A 196 12.15 -1.92 2.34
CA VAL A 196 10.82 -1.50 1.85
C VAL A 196 9.76 -2.41 2.42
N LEU A 197 8.78 -1.84 3.15
CA LEU A 197 7.65 -2.58 3.72
C LEU A 197 6.46 -2.57 2.77
N THR A 198 5.97 -3.77 2.46
CA THR A 198 4.80 -4.02 1.63
C THR A 198 3.87 -5.10 2.23
N LEU A 199 4.00 -5.35 3.53
CA LEU A 199 3.22 -6.32 4.29
C LEU A 199 1.78 -5.85 4.55
N PRO A 200 0.80 -6.75 4.61
CA PRO A 200 -0.50 -6.44 5.19
C PRO A 200 -0.37 -6.27 6.72
N LEU A 201 -1.29 -5.53 7.31
CA LEU A 201 -1.44 -5.47 8.76
C LEU A 201 -2.22 -6.69 9.24
N THR A 202 -1.59 -7.46 10.11
CA THR A 202 -2.16 -8.61 10.83
C THR A 202 -1.70 -8.57 12.28
N GLU A 203 -2.21 -9.42 13.14
CA GLU A 203 -1.70 -9.55 14.51
C GLU A 203 -0.20 -9.89 14.55
N GLN A 204 0.29 -10.67 13.58
CA GLN A 204 1.69 -11.08 13.50
C GLN A 204 2.61 -9.97 12.96
N THR A 205 2.08 -9.05 12.16
CA THR A 205 2.86 -7.95 11.57
C THR A 205 2.73 -6.64 12.32
N ARG A 206 1.80 -6.52 13.26
CA ARG A 206 1.66 -5.35 14.13
C ARG A 206 2.91 -5.17 14.99
N GLY A 207 3.52 -3.99 14.92
CA GLY A 207 4.74 -3.66 15.65
C GLY A 207 5.94 -4.54 15.27
N LEU A 208 5.90 -5.17 14.08
CA LEU A 208 6.99 -6.02 13.59
C LEU A 208 8.32 -5.27 13.54
N PHE A 209 8.30 -4.00 13.13
CA PHE A 209 9.47 -3.13 13.10
C PHE A 209 9.57 -2.34 14.39
N ASN A 210 10.17 -2.99 15.38
CA ASN A 210 10.46 -2.46 16.73
C ASN A 210 11.94 -2.03 16.86
N LYS A 211 12.32 -1.61 18.05
CA LYS A 211 13.70 -1.18 18.38
C LYS A 211 14.76 -2.21 17.97
N HIS A 212 14.52 -3.50 18.18
CA HIS A 212 15.46 -4.57 17.80
C HIS A 212 15.66 -4.60 16.28
N ARG A 213 14.58 -4.53 15.50
CA ARG A 213 14.64 -4.59 14.02
C ARG A 213 15.39 -3.41 13.43
N PHE A 214 15.17 -2.20 13.95
CA PHE A 214 15.96 -1.03 13.54
C PHE A 214 17.43 -1.17 13.94
N ALA A 215 17.73 -1.71 15.11
CA ALA A 215 19.12 -1.93 15.54
C ALA A 215 19.85 -2.94 14.64
N VAL A 216 19.17 -3.96 14.12
CA VAL A 216 19.73 -4.98 13.22
C VAL A 216 19.99 -4.45 11.80
N MET A 217 19.24 -3.47 11.33
CA MET A 217 19.48 -2.85 10.00
C MET A 217 20.92 -2.32 9.92
N LYS A 218 21.45 -2.20 8.70
CA LYS A 218 22.77 -1.56 8.50
C LYS A 218 22.77 -0.11 9.01
N ASP A 219 23.93 0.33 9.50
CA ASP A 219 24.15 1.75 9.80
C ASP A 219 24.06 2.55 8.50
N GLY A 220 23.31 3.66 8.53
CA GLY A 220 23.05 4.46 7.34
C GLY A 220 22.03 3.83 6.38
N GLY A 221 21.29 2.83 6.80
CA GLY A 221 20.22 2.24 5.97
C GLY A 221 19.05 3.19 5.74
N VAL A 222 18.33 3.00 4.64
CA VAL A 222 17.08 3.71 4.32
C VAL A 222 15.87 2.83 4.61
N PHE A 223 14.84 3.42 5.22
CA PHE A 223 13.61 2.74 5.56
C PHE A 223 12.42 3.33 4.79
N VAL A 224 11.62 2.47 4.15
CA VAL A 224 10.43 2.88 3.39
C VAL A 224 9.21 2.11 3.91
N ASN A 225 8.17 2.84 4.32
CA ASN A 225 6.90 2.24 4.69
C ASN A 225 5.77 2.76 3.80
N ILE A 226 5.32 1.91 2.88
CA ILE A 226 4.15 2.09 2.00
C ILE A 226 3.07 1.04 2.29
N SER A 227 3.15 0.39 3.46
CA SER A 227 2.26 -0.72 3.84
C SER A 227 1.14 -0.27 4.79
N ARG A 228 1.37 -0.35 6.10
CA ARG A 228 0.49 0.16 7.17
C ARG A 228 1.35 0.73 8.30
N GLY A 229 0.91 1.83 8.91
CA GLY A 229 1.65 2.48 10.01
C GLY A 229 1.86 1.56 11.21
N ALA A 230 0.81 0.87 11.63
CA ALA A 230 0.85 -0.03 12.80
C ALA A 230 1.80 -1.25 12.67
N VAL A 231 2.44 -1.47 11.51
CA VAL A 231 3.54 -2.43 11.35
C VAL A 231 4.82 -1.94 12.04
N VAL A 232 4.92 -0.63 12.30
CA VAL A 232 6.12 0.05 12.79
C VAL A 232 5.86 0.63 14.19
N ASP A 233 6.80 0.44 15.09
CA ASP A 233 6.91 1.23 16.32
C ASP A 233 7.52 2.61 15.96
N GLU A 234 6.69 3.64 15.92
CA GLU A 234 7.11 5.01 15.54
C GLU A 234 8.10 5.63 16.54
N VAL A 235 8.06 5.23 17.81
CA VAL A 235 9.03 5.68 18.81
C VAL A 235 10.41 5.07 18.53
N ALA A 236 10.45 3.80 18.18
CA ALA A 236 11.68 3.11 17.81
C ALA A 236 12.26 3.67 16.50
N LEU A 237 11.41 3.96 15.51
CA LEU A 237 11.80 4.60 14.25
C LEU A 237 12.41 6.00 14.51
N SER A 238 11.72 6.83 15.29
CA SER A 238 12.20 8.17 15.66
C SER A 238 13.57 8.10 16.37
N SER A 239 13.77 7.13 17.27
CA SER A 239 15.05 6.90 17.94
C SER A 239 16.15 6.48 16.95
N ALA A 240 15.83 5.64 15.97
CA ALA A 240 16.80 5.22 14.96
C ALA A 240 17.19 6.36 13.99
N LEU A 241 16.26 7.26 13.69
CA LEU A 241 16.51 8.46 12.90
C LEU A 241 17.38 9.47 13.68
N SER A 242 17.01 9.78 14.92
CA SER A 242 17.72 10.76 15.75
C SER A 242 19.15 10.33 16.11
N SER A 243 19.38 9.03 16.28
CA SER A 243 20.73 8.50 16.56
C SER A 243 21.62 8.41 15.31
N GLY A 244 21.09 8.68 14.10
CA GLY A 244 21.83 8.49 12.85
C GLY A 244 21.97 7.02 12.42
N LYS A 245 21.31 6.08 13.11
CA LYS A 245 21.27 4.67 12.71
C LYS A 245 20.68 4.50 11.31
N LEU A 246 19.62 5.26 10.98
CA LEU A 246 19.06 5.35 9.66
C LEU A 246 19.56 6.62 8.95
N TYR A 247 19.92 6.48 7.69
CA TYR A 247 20.22 7.61 6.81
C TYR A 247 18.97 8.48 6.58
N GLY A 248 17.80 7.82 6.43
CA GLY A 248 16.52 8.49 6.28
C GLY A 248 15.36 7.52 6.14
N ALA A 249 14.15 8.08 6.09
CA ALA A 249 12.93 7.30 5.89
C ALA A 249 11.97 7.97 4.90
N CYS A 250 11.20 7.14 4.17
CA CYS A 250 10.05 7.56 3.37
C CYS A 250 8.80 6.87 3.93
N LEU A 251 7.87 7.66 4.45
CA LEU A 251 6.71 7.19 5.21
C LEU A 251 5.43 7.71 4.56
N ASP A 252 4.63 6.78 4.04
CA ASP A 252 3.33 7.10 3.45
C ASP A 252 2.17 6.80 4.41
N VAL A 253 2.44 6.04 5.48
CA VAL A 253 1.43 5.53 6.41
C VAL A 253 1.90 5.64 7.85
N PHE A 254 0.94 5.86 8.77
CA PHE A 254 1.17 6.09 10.20
C PHE A 254 0.20 5.27 11.05
N ASP A 255 0.56 4.97 12.31
CA ASP A 255 -0.30 4.22 13.22
C ASP A 255 -1.62 4.96 13.47
N LYS A 256 -1.54 6.30 13.58
CA LYS A 256 -2.71 7.17 13.62
C LYS A 256 -2.70 8.11 12.41
N GLU A 257 -3.76 8.06 11.62
CA GLU A 257 -3.98 8.92 10.47
C GLU A 257 -5.24 9.77 10.65
N PRO A 258 -5.20 11.09 10.35
CA PRO A 258 -4.04 11.89 9.92
C PRO A 258 -2.94 11.99 10.97
N LEU A 259 -1.67 12.07 10.51
CA LEU A 259 -0.53 12.27 11.40
C LEU A 259 -0.68 13.60 12.16
N GLY A 260 -0.58 13.55 13.48
CA GLY A 260 -0.69 14.75 14.32
C GLY A 260 0.37 15.79 13.99
N SER A 261 0.02 17.06 14.11
CA SER A 261 0.95 18.18 13.88
C SER A 261 2.08 18.26 14.93
N ASP A 262 1.94 17.55 16.03
CA ASP A 262 2.91 17.42 17.13
C ASP A 262 3.87 16.24 16.96
N SER A 263 3.72 15.46 15.88
CA SER A 263 4.61 14.34 15.63
C SER A 263 6.05 14.83 15.35
N PRO A 264 7.06 14.28 16.03
CA PRO A 264 8.47 14.66 15.80
C PRO A 264 8.96 14.25 14.40
N LEU A 265 8.24 13.38 13.71
CA LEU A 265 8.60 12.95 12.35
C LEU A 265 8.60 14.10 11.34
N TRP A 266 7.80 15.16 11.57
CA TRP A 266 7.78 16.36 10.72
C TRP A 266 9.09 17.13 10.71
N ASP A 267 9.84 17.11 11.82
CA ASP A 267 11.04 17.93 12.02
C ASP A 267 12.31 17.30 11.43
N TYR A 268 12.29 16.01 11.09
CA TYR A 268 13.45 15.36 10.50
C TYR A 268 13.69 15.79 9.05
N GLN A 269 14.89 16.33 8.78
CA GLN A 269 15.30 16.73 7.44
C GLN A 269 15.46 15.54 6.48
N ASN A 270 15.77 14.38 7.02
CA ASN A 270 15.96 13.12 6.30
C ASN A 270 14.72 12.22 6.31
N VAL A 271 13.53 12.78 6.54
CA VAL A 271 12.26 12.06 6.44
C VAL A 271 11.37 12.70 5.37
N ILE A 272 10.81 11.84 4.51
CA ILE A 272 9.78 12.19 3.54
C ILE A 272 8.46 11.65 4.08
N ILE A 273 7.49 12.54 4.26
CA ILE A 273 6.13 12.21 4.74
C ILE A 273 5.13 12.48 3.63
N THR A 274 4.22 11.53 3.42
CA THR A 274 3.10 11.68 2.49
C THR A 274 1.81 11.15 3.12
N PRO A 275 0.64 11.70 2.74
CA PRO A 275 -0.61 11.44 3.45
C PRO A 275 -1.34 10.21 2.88
N HIS A 276 -0.76 9.01 3.02
CA HIS A 276 -1.31 7.73 2.53
C HIS A 276 -1.73 7.82 1.05
N ASN A 277 -0.78 8.25 0.21
CA ASN A 277 -1.04 8.63 -1.18
C ASN A 277 -0.25 7.78 -2.21
N SER A 278 0.58 6.85 -1.75
CA SER A 278 1.43 6.03 -2.63
C SER A 278 0.65 5.18 -3.64
N PHE A 279 -0.61 4.85 -3.31
CA PHE A 279 -1.47 4.06 -4.18
C PHE A 279 -2.07 4.86 -5.35
N VAL A 280 -1.99 6.18 -5.35
CA VAL A 280 -2.63 7.02 -6.37
C VAL A 280 -1.89 6.92 -7.70
N GLY A 281 -2.63 6.64 -8.76
CA GLY A 281 -2.10 6.57 -10.13
C GLY A 281 -3.20 6.78 -11.16
N ASN A 282 -2.86 7.44 -12.25
CA ASN A 282 -3.80 7.79 -13.33
C ASN A 282 -4.43 6.59 -14.03
N ASN A 283 -3.78 5.43 -14.01
CA ASN A 283 -4.27 4.19 -14.65
C ASN A 283 -4.98 3.23 -13.68
N ASN A 284 -5.19 3.63 -12.41
CA ASN A 284 -5.84 2.77 -11.41
C ASN A 284 -7.27 2.41 -11.79
N ASN A 285 -8.03 3.39 -12.29
CA ASN A 285 -9.43 3.18 -12.66
C ASN A 285 -9.54 2.11 -13.77
N GLU A 286 -8.69 2.16 -14.78
CA GLU A 286 -8.70 1.18 -15.87
C GLU A 286 -8.33 -0.23 -15.37
N ARG A 287 -7.30 -0.35 -14.51
CA ARG A 287 -6.92 -1.64 -13.91
C ARG A 287 -8.01 -2.20 -13.03
N LEU A 288 -8.63 -1.36 -12.19
CA LEU A 288 -9.73 -1.75 -11.32
C LEU A 288 -10.95 -2.18 -12.15
N PHE A 289 -11.29 -1.45 -13.19
CA PHE A 289 -12.39 -1.80 -14.07
C PHE A 289 -12.19 -3.16 -14.76
N LYS A 290 -10.99 -3.42 -15.30
CA LYS A 290 -10.65 -4.73 -15.86
C LYS A 290 -10.84 -5.86 -14.84
N LEU A 291 -10.34 -5.67 -13.63
CA LEU A 291 -10.48 -6.63 -12.53
C LEU A 291 -11.95 -6.88 -12.17
N ILE A 292 -12.75 -5.81 -12.07
CA ILE A 292 -14.19 -5.91 -11.80
C ILE A 292 -14.88 -6.79 -12.87
N LEU A 293 -14.60 -6.51 -14.16
CA LEU A 293 -15.21 -7.28 -15.26
C LEU A 293 -14.78 -8.75 -15.25
N GLU A 294 -13.52 -9.04 -14.92
CA GLU A 294 -13.02 -10.41 -14.80
C GLU A 294 -13.73 -11.16 -13.66
N ASN A 295 -13.84 -10.54 -12.49
CA ASN A 295 -14.49 -11.14 -11.33
C ASN A 295 -15.99 -11.34 -11.55
N LEU A 296 -16.69 -10.42 -12.24
CA LEU A 296 -18.10 -10.55 -12.58
C LEU A 296 -18.37 -11.68 -13.60
N LYS A 297 -17.43 -11.97 -14.50
CA LYS A 297 -17.56 -13.09 -15.45
C LYS A 297 -17.35 -14.45 -14.78
N GLY A 298 -16.69 -14.50 -13.64
CA GLY A 298 -16.39 -15.71 -12.88
C GLY A 298 -17.48 -16.12 -11.87
N ILE A 299 -18.63 -15.43 -11.88
CA ILE A 299 -19.78 -15.69 -10.99
C ILE A 299 -20.92 -16.27 -11.79
#